data_9b66aeb69b97531bd982121c8ba56399
#
_entry.id   9b66aeb69b97531bd982121c8ba56399
#
_cell.length_a   1.000
_cell.length_b   1.000
_cell.length_c   1.000
_cell.angle_alpha   90.00
_cell.angle_beta   90.00
_cell.angle_gamma   90.00
#
_symmetry.space_group_name_H-M   'P 1'
#
loop_
_entity.id
_entity.type
_entity.pdbx_description
1 polymer ?
#
loop_
_entity_poly.entity_id
_entity_poly.type
_entity_poly.pdbx_seq_one_letter_code
_entity_poly.pdbx_strand_id
1 'polypeptide(L)'
;MIAQFENKLVSSFMLYIDNQVLKKGQAYTVQTVNFNKVDDVFQINGVDYYTFNSPFDQLVSDVSIPTGGFTGISINGENLDLGSSGFYGINYDGGQIYFTGTQYTGSGITTTGCIKDFNIYLNNYTEEELLFETKFELRAKSTDQVINSSSALSSKYVAYPAIFIRMESASGEDFAFGGLDKMISNFRCLVLADNTFSLDAVCSILKDLRKTEFSIIDTSTLPFSTFGAVTGSPYNYDTQVNNVEEKSLIWDVSVSKISFSDSRIKLTNPQVCSAIIDFEVYSFRNPRN
;
A
#
# COMPACT_ATOMS: atom_id res chain seq x y z
N MET A 1 -11.13 20.85 1.51
CA MET A 1 -9.77 21.04 2.10
C MET A 1 -8.79 20.48 1.08
N ILE A 2 -7.67 21.13 0.83
CA ILE A 2 -6.60 20.62 -0.04
C ILE A 2 -5.48 20.03 0.80
N ALA A 3 -4.70 19.10 0.20
CA ALA A 3 -3.58 18.46 0.86
C ALA A 3 -2.57 19.48 1.39
N GLN A 4 -2.14 19.31 2.61
CA GLN A 4 -1.11 20.10 3.26
C GLN A 4 0.23 19.37 3.17
N PHE A 5 1.31 20.01 3.60
CA PHE A 5 2.66 19.46 3.50
C PHE A 5 2.78 18.06 4.14
N GLU A 6 2.27 17.90 5.35
CA GLU A 6 2.33 16.64 6.09
C GLU A 6 1.58 15.52 5.35
N ASN A 7 0.42 15.83 4.73
CA ASN A 7 -0.32 14.85 3.93
C ASN A 7 0.51 14.40 2.71
N LYS A 8 1.11 15.38 2.00
CA LYS A 8 1.98 15.10 0.85
C LYS A 8 3.19 14.26 1.25
N LEU A 9 3.83 14.61 2.36
CA LEU A 9 5.01 13.93 2.87
C LEU A 9 4.71 12.46 3.23
N VAL A 10 3.62 12.23 3.99
CA VAL A 10 3.21 10.88 4.42
C VAL A 10 2.90 9.99 3.22
N SER A 11 2.10 10.49 2.27
CA SER A 11 1.71 9.74 1.09
C SER A 11 2.90 9.48 0.16
N SER A 12 3.78 10.46 -0.02
CA SER A 12 5.01 10.30 -0.81
C SER A 12 5.96 9.29 -0.18
N PHE A 13 6.09 9.32 1.15
CA PHE A 13 6.88 8.34 1.90
C PHE A 13 6.32 6.92 1.72
N MET A 14 5.00 6.73 1.82
CA MET A 14 4.36 5.44 1.59
C MET A 14 4.65 4.92 0.18
N LEU A 15 4.47 5.74 -0.87
CA LEU A 15 4.75 5.34 -2.25
C LEU A 15 6.23 5.03 -2.47
N TYR A 16 7.12 5.78 -1.81
CA TYR A 16 8.56 5.50 -1.86
C TYR A 16 8.89 4.13 -1.25
N ILE A 17 8.38 3.84 -0.05
CA ILE A 17 8.57 2.54 0.61
C ILE A 17 8.02 1.41 -0.27
N ASP A 18 6.81 1.55 -0.79
CA ASP A 18 6.19 0.59 -1.70
C ASP A 18 7.08 0.28 -2.91
N ASN A 19 7.53 1.33 -3.60
CA ASN A 19 8.43 1.19 -4.74
C ASN A 19 9.77 0.54 -4.38
N GLN A 20 10.37 0.88 -3.21
CA GLN A 20 11.64 0.29 -2.79
C GLN A 20 11.51 -1.21 -2.48
N VAL A 21 10.43 -1.62 -1.82
CA VAL A 21 10.18 -3.04 -1.52
C VAL A 21 9.91 -3.81 -2.82
N LEU A 22 9.13 -3.24 -3.74
CA LEU A 22 8.88 -3.83 -5.05
C LEU A 22 10.16 -3.98 -5.87
N LYS A 23 10.98 -2.92 -5.99
CA LYS A 23 12.20 -2.94 -6.84
C LYS A 23 13.35 -3.71 -6.21
N LYS A 24 13.72 -3.41 -4.97
CA LYS A 24 14.86 -4.05 -4.30
C LYS A 24 14.56 -5.46 -3.83
N GLY A 25 13.34 -5.67 -3.32
CA GLY A 25 12.89 -6.97 -2.82
C GLY A 25 12.39 -7.89 -3.92
N GLN A 26 12.11 -7.36 -5.13
CA GLN A 26 11.36 -8.08 -6.17
C GLN A 26 10.10 -8.73 -5.60
N ALA A 27 9.45 -8.01 -4.66
CA ALA A 27 8.38 -8.52 -3.83
C ALA A 27 7.03 -8.52 -4.57
N TYR A 28 7.00 -9.18 -5.72
CA TYR A 28 5.80 -9.35 -6.55
C TYR A 28 5.85 -10.65 -7.35
N THR A 29 4.69 -11.16 -7.65
CA THR A 29 4.52 -12.38 -8.47
C THR A 29 3.58 -12.08 -9.63
N VAL A 30 4.03 -12.45 -10.86
CA VAL A 30 3.18 -12.37 -12.07
C VAL A 30 2.34 -13.63 -12.16
N GLN A 31 1.04 -13.48 -12.15
CA GLN A 31 0.14 -14.63 -12.32
C GLN A 31 -1.23 -14.23 -12.86
N THR A 32 -1.97 -15.24 -13.32
CA THR A 32 -3.38 -15.08 -13.68
C THR A 32 -4.23 -15.11 -12.42
N VAL A 33 -5.02 -14.08 -12.23
CA VAL A 33 -5.92 -13.91 -11.07
C VAL A 33 -7.33 -14.13 -11.50
N ASN A 34 -8.05 -14.95 -10.75
CA ASN A 34 -9.49 -15.13 -10.89
C ASN A 34 -10.20 -14.20 -9.92
N PHE A 35 -11.15 -13.43 -10.43
CA PHE A 35 -11.98 -12.53 -9.64
C PHE A 35 -13.37 -13.14 -9.46
N ASN A 36 -13.82 -13.19 -8.23
CA ASN A 36 -15.14 -13.70 -7.86
C ASN A 36 -16.13 -12.56 -7.68
N LYS A 37 -17.33 -12.71 -8.26
CA LYS A 37 -18.40 -11.74 -8.09
C LYS A 37 -18.80 -11.64 -6.62
N VAL A 38 -19.00 -10.42 -6.16
CA VAL A 38 -19.62 -10.12 -4.87
C VAL A 38 -21.08 -9.85 -5.09
N ASP A 39 -21.93 -10.35 -4.18
CA ASP A 39 -23.39 -10.18 -4.30
C ASP A 39 -23.83 -8.72 -4.05
N ASP A 40 -22.99 -7.91 -3.42
CA ASP A 40 -23.27 -6.52 -3.16
C ASP A 40 -23.12 -5.66 -4.42
N VAL A 41 -24.19 -4.97 -4.75
CA VAL A 41 -24.25 -3.95 -5.81
C VAL A 41 -24.30 -2.60 -5.14
N PHE A 42 -23.43 -1.69 -5.53
CA PHE A 42 -23.48 -0.32 -5.04
C PHE A 42 -23.87 0.66 -6.16
N GLN A 43 -24.47 1.77 -5.79
CA GLN A 43 -24.95 2.77 -6.74
C GLN A 43 -24.17 4.08 -6.59
N ILE A 44 -23.75 4.63 -7.71
CA ILE A 44 -23.22 6.00 -7.79
C ILE A 44 -24.04 6.75 -8.85
N ASN A 45 -24.70 7.83 -8.47
CA ASN A 45 -25.50 8.67 -9.35
C ASN A 45 -26.57 7.86 -10.15
N GLY A 46 -27.16 6.84 -9.52
CA GLY A 46 -28.19 6.00 -10.15
C GLY A 46 -27.66 4.93 -11.12
N VAL A 47 -26.34 4.75 -11.19
CA VAL A 47 -25.71 3.68 -11.97
C VAL A 47 -25.31 2.55 -11.02
N ASP A 48 -25.69 1.33 -11.34
CA ASP A 48 -25.32 0.12 -10.60
C ASP A 48 -23.90 -0.32 -10.95
N TYR A 49 -23.10 -0.58 -9.90
CA TYR A 49 -21.75 -1.10 -10.01
C TYR A 49 -21.68 -2.49 -9.40
N TYR A 50 -21.13 -3.41 -10.15
CA TYR A 50 -20.88 -4.79 -9.75
C TYR A 50 -19.41 -4.95 -9.39
N THR A 51 -19.15 -5.51 -8.22
CA THR A 51 -17.80 -5.70 -7.69
C THR A 51 -17.37 -7.15 -7.86
N PHE A 52 -16.12 -7.32 -8.26
CA PHE A 52 -15.46 -8.63 -8.33
C PHE A 52 -14.17 -8.55 -7.51
N ASN A 53 -14.01 -9.45 -6.54
CA ASN A 53 -12.86 -9.48 -5.65
C ASN A 53 -11.82 -10.52 -6.10
N SER A 54 -10.56 -10.11 -6.04
CA SER A 54 -9.44 -11.04 -6.14
C SER A 54 -9.26 -11.79 -4.80
N PRO A 55 -8.58 -12.94 -4.82
CA PRO A 55 -8.15 -13.59 -3.58
C PRO A 55 -6.98 -12.86 -2.88
N PHE A 56 -6.50 -11.77 -3.46
CA PHE A 56 -5.38 -10.96 -2.96
C PHE A 56 -5.86 -9.59 -2.54
N ASP A 57 -5.31 -9.09 -1.42
CA ASP A 57 -5.73 -7.80 -0.88
C ASP A 57 -5.16 -6.63 -1.68
N GLN A 58 -3.89 -6.71 -2.09
CA GLN A 58 -3.25 -5.65 -2.87
C GLN A 58 -2.61 -6.18 -4.15
N LEU A 59 -2.83 -5.42 -5.22
CA LEU A 59 -2.23 -5.62 -6.53
C LEU A 59 -1.13 -4.58 -6.75
N VAL A 60 -0.17 -4.85 -7.63
CA VAL A 60 0.85 -3.87 -7.96
C VAL A 60 0.22 -2.75 -8.79
N SER A 61 0.12 -1.56 -8.20
CA SER A 61 -0.42 -0.35 -8.83
C SER A 61 0.65 0.49 -9.55
N ASP A 62 1.93 0.29 -9.22
CA ASP A 62 3.05 0.99 -9.85
C ASP A 62 3.42 0.34 -11.18
N VAL A 63 3.04 0.96 -12.30
CA VAL A 63 3.35 0.48 -13.65
C VAL A 63 4.81 0.72 -14.06
N SER A 64 5.64 1.36 -13.22
CA SER A 64 7.10 1.46 -13.45
C SER A 64 7.81 0.13 -13.16
N ILE A 65 7.16 -0.78 -12.43
CA ILE A 65 7.68 -2.12 -12.19
C ILE A 65 7.58 -2.91 -13.50
N PRO A 66 8.68 -3.49 -14.00
CA PRO A 66 8.66 -4.34 -15.19
C PRO A 66 7.62 -5.46 -15.01
N THR A 67 6.73 -5.62 -15.96
CA THR A 67 5.58 -6.53 -15.86
C THR A 67 4.52 -6.11 -14.82
N GLY A 68 4.71 -4.99 -14.12
CA GLY A 68 3.73 -4.41 -13.22
C GLY A 68 2.53 -3.86 -13.98
N GLY A 69 1.37 -4.04 -13.45
CA GLY A 69 0.12 -3.57 -14.01
C GLY A 69 -0.63 -4.65 -14.80
N PHE A 70 -1.94 -4.55 -14.73
CA PHE A 70 -2.82 -5.39 -15.51
C PHE A 70 -2.99 -4.78 -16.90
N THR A 71 -2.67 -5.57 -17.93
CA THR A 71 -2.73 -5.12 -19.33
C THR A 71 -4.12 -5.21 -19.92
N GLY A 72 -5.07 -5.81 -19.21
CA GLY A 72 -6.45 -5.98 -19.63
C GLY A 72 -7.13 -7.03 -18.78
N ILE A 73 -8.43 -7.20 -19.00
CA ILE A 73 -9.25 -8.17 -18.30
C ILE A 73 -9.82 -9.14 -19.32
N SER A 74 -9.72 -10.43 -19.07
CA SER A 74 -10.35 -11.45 -19.90
C SER A 74 -11.64 -11.94 -19.24
N ILE A 75 -12.73 -11.87 -20.01
CA ILE A 75 -14.03 -12.40 -19.61
C ILE A 75 -14.43 -13.44 -20.63
N ASN A 76 -14.59 -14.68 -20.23
CA ASN A 76 -14.95 -15.80 -21.11
C ASN A 76 -14.01 -15.95 -22.33
N GLY A 77 -12.73 -15.56 -22.15
CA GLY A 77 -11.73 -15.63 -23.21
C GLY A 77 -11.66 -14.41 -24.13
N GLU A 78 -12.52 -13.42 -23.95
CA GLU A 78 -12.45 -12.14 -24.66
C GLU A 78 -11.72 -11.10 -23.80
N ASN A 79 -10.73 -10.42 -24.37
CA ASN A 79 -9.98 -9.37 -23.70
C ASN A 79 -10.74 -8.04 -23.77
N LEU A 80 -10.88 -7.39 -22.63
CA LEU A 80 -11.43 -6.04 -22.50
C LEU A 80 -10.32 -5.08 -22.10
N ASP A 81 -10.13 -4.04 -22.89
CA ASP A 81 -9.22 -2.95 -22.55
C ASP A 81 -9.86 -2.03 -21.50
N LEU A 82 -9.01 -1.33 -20.75
CA LEU A 82 -9.42 -0.26 -19.87
C LEU A 82 -10.21 0.78 -20.67
N GLY A 83 -11.46 1.03 -20.26
CA GLY A 83 -12.37 1.93 -20.98
C GLY A 83 -13.35 1.22 -21.92
N SER A 84 -13.29 -0.11 -22.04
CA SER A 84 -14.32 -0.89 -22.75
C SER A 84 -15.69 -0.69 -22.11
N SER A 85 -16.75 -0.79 -22.92
CA SER A 85 -18.13 -0.60 -22.46
C SER A 85 -18.45 -1.51 -21.26
N GLY A 86 -18.80 -0.88 -20.14
CA GLY A 86 -19.15 -1.58 -18.90
C GLY A 86 -17.99 -1.81 -17.93
N PHE A 87 -16.74 -1.73 -18.35
CA PHE A 87 -15.59 -1.79 -17.45
C PHE A 87 -15.33 -0.42 -16.83
N TYR A 88 -15.45 -0.30 -15.52
CA TYR A 88 -15.27 0.97 -14.82
C TYR A 88 -13.84 1.19 -14.33
N GLY A 89 -13.21 0.14 -13.79
CA GLY A 89 -11.83 0.24 -13.31
C GLY A 89 -11.41 -0.86 -12.35
N ILE A 90 -10.16 -0.77 -11.92
CA ILE A 90 -9.53 -1.64 -10.93
C ILE A 90 -9.17 -0.81 -9.71
N ASN A 91 -9.53 -1.31 -8.54
CA ASN A 91 -9.02 -0.83 -7.26
C ASN A 91 -7.85 -1.73 -6.85
N TYR A 92 -6.65 -1.25 -7.01
CA TYR A 92 -5.42 -2.01 -6.75
C TYR A 92 -5.18 -2.24 -5.26
N ASP A 93 -5.61 -1.31 -4.38
CA ASP A 93 -5.44 -1.44 -2.92
C ASP A 93 -6.41 -2.42 -2.29
N GLY A 94 -7.59 -2.59 -2.91
CA GLY A 94 -8.60 -3.53 -2.45
C GLY A 94 -8.66 -4.82 -3.25
N GLY A 95 -7.81 -4.99 -4.28
CA GLY A 95 -7.84 -6.17 -5.16
C GLY A 95 -9.19 -6.35 -5.84
N GLN A 96 -9.83 -5.26 -6.30
CA GLN A 96 -11.21 -5.28 -6.80
C GLN A 96 -11.32 -4.77 -8.21
N ILE A 97 -12.28 -5.31 -8.95
CA ILE A 97 -12.67 -4.85 -10.29
C ILE A 97 -14.13 -4.42 -10.25
N TYR A 98 -14.42 -3.32 -10.94
CA TYR A 98 -15.76 -2.75 -11.00
C TYR A 98 -16.29 -2.71 -12.41
N PHE A 99 -17.53 -3.17 -12.58
CA PHE A 99 -18.27 -3.10 -13.84
C PHE A 99 -19.60 -2.36 -13.69
N THR A 100 -20.02 -1.68 -14.75
CA THR A 100 -21.35 -1.09 -14.87
C THR A 100 -22.23 -1.97 -15.77
N GLY A 101 -23.50 -2.13 -15.40
CA GLY A 101 -24.46 -2.92 -16.18
C GLY A 101 -24.48 -4.42 -15.88
N THR A 102 -25.55 -5.07 -16.29
CA THR A 102 -25.86 -6.48 -15.95
C THR A 102 -25.19 -7.50 -16.88
N GLN A 103 -24.47 -7.06 -17.88
CA GLN A 103 -23.89 -7.95 -18.91
C GLN A 103 -22.78 -8.88 -18.38
N TYR A 104 -22.21 -8.58 -17.22
CA TYR A 104 -21.15 -9.36 -16.61
C TYR A 104 -21.68 -10.19 -15.43
N THR A 105 -22.63 -11.07 -15.71
CA THR A 105 -23.21 -11.96 -14.70
C THR A 105 -22.47 -13.28 -14.56
N GLY A 106 -21.47 -13.53 -15.41
CA GLY A 106 -20.71 -14.78 -15.43
C GLY A 106 -19.68 -14.89 -14.30
N SER A 107 -19.29 -16.11 -13.99
CA SER A 107 -18.43 -16.48 -12.88
C SER A 107 -16.92 -16.47 -13.19
N GLY A 108 -16.49 -15.98 -14.34
CA GLY A 108 -15.12 -16.17 -14.81
C GLY A 108 -14.44 -14.91 -15.31
N ILE A 109 -14.12 -13.95 -14.40
CA ILE A 109 -13.27 -12.84 -14.77
C ILE A 109 -11.84 -13.19 -14.40
N THR A 110 -10.95 -13.18 -15.38
CA THR A 110 -9.53 -13.42 -15.20
C THR A 110 -8.71 -12.26 -15.72
N THR A 111 -7.61 -11.98 -15.07
CA THR A 111 -6.60 -11.07 -15.61
C THR A 111 -5.22 -11.54 -15.22
N THR A 112 -4.24 -11.28 -16.09
CA THR A 112 -2.83 -11.55 -15.79
C THR A 112 -2.19 -10.25 -15.39
N GLY A 113 -1.53 -10.25 -14.23
CA GLY A 113 -0.87 -9.07 -13.70
C GLY A 113 0.02 -9.40 -12.52
N CYS A 114 0.56 -8.37 -11.89
CA CYS A 114 1.43 -8.50 -10.73
C CYS A 114 0.65 -8.36 -9.44
N ILE A 115 0.88 -9.32 -8.55
CA ILE A 115 0.37 -9.31 -7.18
C ILE A 115 1.52 -8.93 -6.28
N LYS A 116 1.26 -8.09 -5.30
CA LYS A 116 2.24 -7.78 -4.26
C LYS A 116 2.48 -9.00 -3.38
N ASP A 117 3.75 -9.28 -3.09
CA ASP A 117 4.14 -10.32 -2.12
C ASP A 117 4.17 -9.79 -0.69
N PHE A 118 3.76 -8.56 -0.50
CA PHE A 118 3.53 -7.89 0.78
C PHE A 118 2.34 -6.94 0.65
N ASN A 119 1.82 -6.48 1.79
CA ASN A 119 0.82 -5.42 1.82
C ASN A 119 1.36 -4.21 2.57
N ILE A 120 0.96 -3.01 2.14
CA ILE A 120 1.37 -1.76 2.76
C ILE A 120 0.13 -0.92 3.07
N TYR A 121 0.09 -0.36 4.28
CA TYR A 121 -1.04 0.39 4.78
C TYR A 121 -0.58 1.68 5.44
N LEU A 122 -1.25 2.76 5.11
CA LEU A 122 -1.15 4.02 5.84
C LEU A 122 -2.30 4.07 6.84
N ASN A 123 -1.98 4.11 8.12
CA ASN A 123 -2.99 4.15 9.17
C ASN A 123 -2.52 4.97 10.38
N ASN A 124 -3.46 5.23 11.29
CA ASN A 124 -3.20 5.93 12.55
C ASN A 124 -3.30 5.01 13.77
N TYR A 125 -3.37 3.70 13.56
CA TYR A 125 -3.45 2.74 14.65
C TYR A 125 -2.11 2.62 15.37
N THR A 126 -2.17 2.46 16.68
CA THR A 126 -1.00 2.17 17.51
C THR A 126 -0.55 0.72 17.33
N GLU A 127 0.66 0.41 17.75
CA GLU A 127 1.17 -0.97 17.74
C GLU A 127 0.30 -1.87 18.61
N GLU A 128 -0.19 -1.36 19.74
CA GLU A 128 -1.07 -2.08 20.65
C GLU A 128 -2.39 -2.43 19.97
N GLU A 129 -3.00 -1.47 19.26
CA GLU A 129 -4.23 -1.71 18.50
C GLU A 129 -4.06 -2.72 17.37
N LEU A 130 -2.92 -2.68 16.69
CA LEU A 130 -2.63 -3.62 15.60
C LEU A 130 -2.29 -5.03 16.11
N LEU A 131 -1.53 -5.13 17.22
CA LEU A 131 -1.07 -6.41 17.74
C LEU A 131 -2.06 -7.11 18.67
N PHE A 132 -2.87 -6.35 19.41
CA PHE A 132 -3.68 -6.91 20.51
C PHE A 132 -5.18 -6.73 20.36
N GLU A 133 -5.66 -5.68 19.70
CA GLU A 133 -7.09 -5.41 19.59
C GLU A 133 -7.76 -6.09 18.39
N THR A 134 -7.04 -6.89 17.64
CA THR A 134 -7.58 -7.71 16.54
C THR A 134 -8.57 -6.98 15.62
N LYS A 135 -8.34 -5.68 15.37
CA LYS A 135 -9.14 -4.93 14.39
C LYS A 135 -8.98 -5.50 12.98
N PHE A 136 -7.90 -6.26 12.77
CA PHE A 136 -7.61 -6.96 11.54
C PHE A 136 -7.37 -8.44 11.85
N GLU A 137 -7.99 -9.32 11.10
CA GLU A 137 -7.62 -10.72 11.08
C GLU A 137 -6.40 -10.87 10.18
N LEU A 138 -5.29 -11.28 10.77
CA LEU A 138 -4.03 -11.49 10.07
C LEU A 138 -3.99 -12.91 9.52
N ARG A 139 -3.67 -13.07 8.24
CA ARG A 139 -3.50 -14.39 7.62
C ARG A 139 -2.18 -14.47 6.88
N ALA A 140 -1.58 -15.67 6.92
CA ALA A 140 -0.42 -15.97 6.10
C ALA A 140 -0.79 -15.94 4.61
N LYS A 141 0.10 -15.43 3.77
CA LYS A 141 -0.01 -15.55 2.31
C LYS A 141 0.38 -16.98 1.91
N SER A 142 -0.57 -17.90 2.04
CA SER A 142 -0.36 -19.29 1.60
C SER A 142 -0.81 -19.41 0.14
N THR A 143 0.10 -19.85 -0.73
CA THR A 143 -0.21 -20.21 -2.12
C THR A 143 -1.16 -21.40 -2.22
N ASP A 144 -1.26 -22.20 -1.16
CA ASP A 144 -2.11 -23.40 -1.13
C ASP A 144 -3.52 -23.15 -0.55
N GLN A 145 -3.74 -22.02 0.10
CA GLN A 145 -5.08 -21.60 0.49
C GLN A 145 -5.75 -20.85 -0.67
N VAL A 146 -5.99 -21.55 -1.73
CA VAL A 146 -7.08 -21.19 -2.62
C VAL A 146 -8.33 -21.16 -1.75
N ILE A 147 -8.78 -19.96 -1.45
CA ILE A 147 -10.00 -19.78 -0.66
C ILE A 147 -11.15 -20.31 -1.53
N ASN A 148 -11.46 -21.57 -1.37
CA ASN A 148 -12.65 -22.18 -1.94
C ASN A 148 -13.93 -21.74 -1.22
N SER A 149 -13.87 -20.66 -0.47
CA SER A 149 -15.03 -20.08 0.17
C SER A 149 -15.46 -18.84 -0.60
N SER A 150 -16.68 -18.84 -1.03
CA SER A 150 -17.43 -17.72 -1.62
C SER A 150 -17.63 -16.53 -0.68
N SER A 151 -16.94 -16.49 0.45
CA SER A 151 -16.94 -15.33 1.33
C SER A 151 -16.00 -14.27 0.75
N ALA A 152 -16.58 -13.16 0.33
CA ALA A 152 -15.87 -11.95 0.01
C ALA A 152 -14.79 -11.67 1.06
N LEU A 153 -13.57 -11.37 0.61
CA LEU A 153 -12.53 -10.92 1.50
C LEU A 153 -13.07 -9.69 2.24
N SER A 154 -13.28 -9.85 3.52
CA SER A 154 -13.67 -8.74 4.37
C SER A 154 -12.50 -7.75 4.40
N SER A 155 -12.78 -6.45 4.41
CA SER A 155 -11.78 -5.40 4.66
C SER A 155 -11.05 -5.53 6.00
N LYS A 156 -11.35 -6.56 6.78
CA LYS A 156 -10.73 -6.90 8.06
C LYS A 156 -9.53 -7.82 7.94
N TYR A 157 -9.27 -8.41 6.78
CA TYR A 157 -8.16 -9.35 6.62
C TYR A 157 -6.93 -8.63 6.07
N VAL A 158 -5.80 -8.87 6.71
CA VAL A 158 -4.49 -8.39 6.27
C VAL A 158 -3.62 -9.61 5.95
N ALA A 159 -3.08 -9.66 4.73
CA ALA A 159 -2.15 -10.72 4.35
C ALA A 159 -0.71 -10.38 4.78
N TYR A 160 0.08 -11.38 5.14
CA TYR A 160 1.49 -11.22 5.45
C TYR A 160 2.39 -11.38 4.22
N PRO A 161 3.56 -10.73 4.20
CA PRO A 161 4.02 -9.67 5.10
C PRO A 161 3.18 -8.40 4.97
N ALA A 162 3.01 -7.67 6.08
CA ALA A 162 2.27 -6.42 6.11
C ALA A 162 3.12 -5.32 6.74
N ILE A 163 3.11 -4.14 6.12
CA ILE A 163 3.82 -2.94 6.57
C ILE A 163 2.79 -1.88 6.88
N PHE A 164 2.72 -1.46 8.14
CA PHE A 164 1.84 -0.39 8.60
C PHE A 164 2.65 0.86 8.85
N ILE A 165 2.35 1.94 8.13
CA ILE A 165 3.07 3.21 8.21
C ILE A 165 2.23 4.24 8.95
N ARG A 166 2.86 4.94 9.87
CA ARG A 166 2.27 6.05 10.63
C ARG A 166 3.29 7.17 10.81
N MET A 167 2.84 8.42 10.73
CA MET A 167 3.65 9.54 11.17
C MET A 167 3.40 9.78 12.66
N GLU A 168 4.46 9.72 13.48
CA GLU A 168 4.40 9.87 14.93
C GLU A 168 4.37 11.34 15.34
N SER A 169 5.26 12.12 14.75
CA SER A 169 5.45 13.53 15.09
C SER A 169 6.09 14.30 13.95
N ALA A 170 5.85 15.60 13.95
CA ALA A 170 6.55 16.55 13.11
C ALA A 170 6.88 17.79 13.93
N SER A 171 8.10 18.32 13.77
CA SER A 171 8.56 19.57 14.38
C SER A 171 9.33 20.41 13.37
N GLY A 172 9.34 21.71 13.57
CA GLY A 172 10.10 22.65 12.75
C GLY A 172 11.21 23.32 13.54
N GLU A 173 12.35 23.49 12.92
CA GLU A 173 13.49 24.23 13.45
C GLU A 173 13.95 25.28 12.43
N ASP A 174 14.31 26.47 12.90
CA ASP A 174 14.91 27.50 12.05
C ASP A 174 16.28 26.97 11.55
N PHE A 175 16.43 26.89 10.23
CA PHE A 175 17.66 26.33 9.66
C PHE A 175 18.70 27.39 9.26
N ALA A 176 18.24 28.55 8.75
CA ALA A 176 19.14 29.57 8.24
C ALA A 176 18.59 30.98 8.40
N PHE A 177 19.51 31.97 8.55
CA PHE A 177 19.17 33.38 8.39
C PHE A 177 18.67 33.62 6.96
N GLY A 178 17.38 33.87 6.80
CA GLY A 178 16.79 34.13 5.48
C GLY A 178 15.67 33.19 5.08
N GLY A 179 15.25 32.30 6.00
CA GLY A 179 13.90 31.81 5.92
C GLY A 179 13.70 30.38 5.39
N LEU A 180 14.68 29.49 5.53
CA LEU A 180 14.42 28.06 5.40
C LEU A 180 14.14 27.46 6.77
N ASP A 181 13.06 26.69 6.88
CA ASP A 181 12.76 25.85 8.02
C ASP A 181 13.18 24.41 7.74
N LYS A 182 13.89 23.81 8.69
CA LYS A 182 14.13 22.37 8.72
C LYS A 182 12.96 21.70 9.43
N MET A 183 12.23 20.87 8.70
CA MET A 183 11.19 20.03 9.27
C MET A 183 11.77 18.66 9.61
N ILE A 184 11.54 18.21 10.83
CA ILE A 184 11.90 16.87 11.31
C ILE A 184 10.60 16.10 11.47
N SER A 185 10.47 15.03 10.71
CA SER A 185 9.28 14.18 10.76
C SER A 185 9.68 12.74 11.12
N ASN A 186 9.03 12.19 12.13
CA ASN A 186 9.27 10.82 12.57
C ASN A 186 8.18 9.91 12.06
N PHE A 187 8.58 8.88 11.31
CA PHE A 187 7.68 7.84 10.84
C PHE A 187 7.97 6.54 11.56
N ARG A 188 6.94 5.81 11.85
CA ARG A 188 7.02 4.46 12.40
C ARG A 188 6.36 3.47 11.46
N CYS A 189 7.10 2.39 11.17
CA CYS A 189 6.59 1.27 10.41
C CYS A 189 6.53 0.05 11.33
N LEU A 190 5.33 -0.53 11.51
CA LEU A 190 5.19 -1.85 12.09
C LEU A 190 5.18 -2.87 10.96
N VAL A 191 6.12 -3.80 11.00
CA VAL A 191 6.20 -4.90 10.03
C VAL A 191 5.75 -6.18 10.70
N LEU A 192 4.78 -6.85 10.11
CA LEU A 192 4.26 -8.15 10.54
C LEU A 192 4.54 -9.18 9.46
N ALA A 193 5.03 -10.36 9.83
CA ALA A 193 5.31 -11.44 8.90
C ALA A 193 4.97 -12.80 9.50
N ASP A 194 4.71 -13.77 8.65
CA ASP A 194 4.44 -15.16 9.03
C ASP A 194 5.69 -15.98 9.36
N ASN A 195 6.86 -15.45 8.99
CA ASN A 195 8.15 -16.07 9.26
C ASN A 195 9.27 -15.03 9.41
N THR A 196 10.37 -15.46 10.03
CA THR A 196 11.51 -14.58 10.31
C THR A 196 12.28 -14.17 9.05
N PHE A 197 12.30 -15.00 8.01
CA PHE A 197 13.02 -14.67 6.77
C PHE A 197 12.33 -13.54 6.02
N SER A 198 11.01 -13.58 5.90
CA SER A 198 10.22 -12.50 5.29
C SER A 198 10.33 -11.21 6.09
N LEU A 199 10.29 -11.32 7.45
CA LEU A 199 10.52 -10.15 8.31
C LEU A 199 11.90 -9.54 8.09
N ASP A 200 12.95 -10.36 8.08
CA ASP A 200 14.33 -9.92 7.94
C ASP A 200 14.59 -9.31 6.56
N ALA A 201 13.97 -9.85 5.51
CA ALA A 201 14.08 -9.30 4.16
C ALA A 201 13.50 -7.87 4.10
N VAL A 202 12.29 -7.66 4.61
CA VAL A 202 11.67 -6.33 4.66
C VAL A 202 12.49 -5.38 5.55
N CYS A 203 12.87 -5.81 6.75
CA CYS A 203 13.69 -5.00 7.67
C CYS A 203 15.02 -4.58 7.04
N SER A 204 15.67 -5.47 6.30
CA SER A 204 16.93 -5.17 5.62
C SER A 204 16.75 -4.10 4.54
N ILE A 205 15.74 -4.25 3.67
CA ILE A 205 15.43 -3.27 2.63
C ILE A 205 15.17 -1.90 3.25
N LEU A 206 14.34 -1.84 4.29
CA LEU A 206 13.97 -0.57 4.92
C LEU A 206 15.14 0.07 5.68
N LYS A 207 15.99 -0.71 6.33
CA LYS A 207 17.20 -0.23 6.99
C LYS A 207 18.20 0.40 6.01
N ASP A 208 18.31 -0.17 4.81
CA ASP A 208 19.22 0.30 3.77
C ASP A 208 18.76 1.63 3.12
N LEU A 209 17.58 2.15 3.51
CA LEU A 209 17.11 3.47 3.09
C LEU A 209 17.73 4.61 3.89
N ARG A 210 18.51 4.33 4.92
CA ARG A 210 19.24 5.36 5.68
C ARG A 210 20.13 6.18 4.75
N LYS A 211 20.06 7.51 4.88
CA LYS A 211 20.79 8.50 4.05
C LYS A 211 20.38 8.49 2.57
N THR A 212 19.17 8.04 2.28
CA THR A 212 18.59 8.18 0.95
C THR A 212 17.57 9.31 0.90
N GLU A 213 17.36 9.86 -0.29
CA GLU A 213 16.35 10.89 -0.54
C GLU A 213 15.13 10.29 -1.24
N PHE A 214 13.97 10.86 -0.97
CA PHE A 214 12.76 10.62 -1.74
C PHE A 214 12.07 11.93 -2.11
N SER A 215 11.37 11.93 -3.25
CA SER A 215 10.68 13.10 -3.77
C SER A 215 9.32 13.29 -3.09
N ILE A 216 8.96 14.54 -2.78
CA ILE A 216 7.63 14.90 -2.29
C ILE A 216 6.75 15.13 -3.52
N ILE A 217 5.92 14.15 -3.84
CA ILE A 217 5.10 14.10 -5.04
C ILE A 217 3.92 15.07 -4.92
N ASP A 218 3.59 15.76 -6.02
CA ASP A 218 2.41 16.60 -6.06
C ASP A 218 1.13 15.76 -6.03
N THR A 219 0.26 16.08 -5.08
CA THR A 219 -1.01 15.37 -4.86
C THR A 219 -2.16 15.85 -5.77
N SER A 220 -1.88 16.68 -6.78
CA SER A 220 -2.87 17.11 -7.78
C SER A 220 -3.20 16.03 -8.81
N THR A 221 -2.38 14.99 -8.91
CA THR A 221 -2.51 13.91 -9.90
C THR A 221 -2.73 12.56 -9.23
N LEU A 222 -3.18 11.55 -10.01
CA LEU A 222 -3.24 10.16 -9.52
C LEU A 222 -1.84 9.68 -9.10
N PRO A 223 -1.70 8.85 -8.05
CA PRO A 223 -2.78 8.12 -7.37
C PRO A 223 -3.40 8.83 -6.15
N PHE A 224 -3.36 10.14 -6.08
CA PHE A 224 -3.81 10.88 -4.90
C PHE A 224 -5.25 11.36 -5.02
N SER A 225 -5.94 11.39 -3.88
CA SER A 225 -7.19 12.11 -3.71
C SER A 225 -6.93 13.62 -3.50
N THR A 226 -7.98 14.43 -3.52
CA THR A 226 -7.89 15.87 -3.24
C THR A 226 -7.30 16.20 -1.86
N PHE A 227 -7.37 15.27 -0.92
CA PHE A 227 -6.78 15.39 0.43
C PHE A 227 -5.34 14.87 0.51
N GLY A 228 -4.80 14.36 -0.60
CA GLY A 228 -3.47 13.79 -0.66
C GLY A 228 -3.37 12.34 -0.16
N ALA A 229 -4.49 11.67 0.11
CA ALA A 229 -4.46 10.25 0.42
C ALA A 229 -4.20 9.42 -0.83
N VAL A 230 -3.40 8.36 -0.71
CA VAL A 230 -3.18 7.40 -1.79
C VAL A 230 -4.49 6.66 -2.09
N THR A 231 -4.79 6.52 -3.37
CA THR A 231 -5.96 5.79 -3.87
C THR A 231 -5.51 4.48 -4.51
N GLY A 232 -6.44 3.56 -4.72
CA GLY A 232 -6.17 2.32 -5.44
C GLY A 232 -6.01 2.47 -6.97
N SER A 233 -5.68 3.64 -7.46
CA SER A 233 -5.49 3.91 -8.89
C SER A 233 -4.08 3.55 -9.35
N PRO A 234 -3.90 3.11 -10.61
CA PRO A 234 -2.57 2.86 -11.16
C PRO A 234 -1.78 4.14 -11.33
N TYR A 235 -0.48 4.06 -11.15
CA TYR A 235 0.45 5.18 -11.33
C TYR A 235 1.80 4.69 -11.84
N ASN A 236 2.64 5.60 -12.30
CA ASN A 236 4.03 5.32 -12.66
C ASN A 236 4.95 6.10 -11.73
N TYR A 237 5.59 5.41 -10.78
CA TYR A 237 6.44 6.06 -9.79
C TYR A 237 7.58 6.84 -10.42
N ASP A 238 8.27 6.26 -11.41
CA ASP A 238 9.41 6.93 -12.06
C ASP A 238 8.99 8.23 -12.76
N THR A 239 7.78 8.26 -13.34
CA THR A 239 7.22 9.48 -13.94
C THR A 239 6.82 10.49 -12.87
N GLN A 240 6.24 10.04 -11.77
CA GLN A 240 5.80 10.92 -10.67
C GLN A 240 6.97 11.64 -10.00
N VAL A 241 8.12 10.97 -9.85
CA VAL A 241 9.30 11.57 -9.21
C VAL A 241 10.22 12.30 -10.20
N ASN A 242 9.97 12.14 -11.50
CA ASN A 242 10.76 12.82 -12.53
C ASN A 242 10.49 14.32 -12.48
N ASN A 243 11.57 15.10 -12.39
CA ASN A 243 11.50 16.58 -12.31
C ASN A 243 10.88 17.14 -11.01
N VAL A 244 10.75 16.34 -9.95
CA VAL A 244 10.36 16.84 -8.63
C VAL A 244 11.59 17.41 -7.94
N GLU A 245 11.56 18.72 -7.66
CA GLU A 245 12.65 19.43 -6.98
C GLU A 245 12.57 19.25 -5.45
N GLU A 246 11.36 19.16 -4.90
CA GLU A 246 11.14 19.02 -3.46
C GLU A 246 11.45 17.59 -3.01
N LYS A 247 12.50 17.48 -2.17
CA LYS A 247 12.96 16.19 -1.65
C LYS A 247 13.07 16.20 -0.14
N SER A 248 12.91 15.03 0.44
CA SER A 248 13.16 14.76 1.85
C SER A 248 14.26 13.72 2.00
N LEU A 249 15.08 13.88 3.03
CA LEU A 249 16.18 12.99 3.36
C LEU A 249 15.78 12.08 4.51
N ILE A 250 15.87 10.79 4.33
CA ILE A 250 15.83 9.83 5.44
C ILE A 250 17.15 9.91 6.19
N TRP A 251 17.13 10.59 7.32
CA TRP A 251 18.36 10.86 8.09
C TRP A 251 18.84 9.65 8.87
N ASP A 252 17.92 9.00 9.56
CA ASP A 252 18.24 7.81 10.35
C ASP A 252 17.13 6.76 10.25
N VAL A 253 17.53 5.50 10.43
CA VAL A 253 16.62 4.37 10.46
C VAL A 253 17.05 3.42 11.57
N SER A 254 16.16 3.16 12.51
CA SER A 254 16.36 2.17 13.56
C SER A 254 15.39 1.00 13.41
N VAL A 255 15.88 -0.21 13.66
CA VAL A 255 15.09 -1.44 13.56
C VAL A 255 15.09 -2.15 14.90
N SER A 256 13.91 -2.39 15.45
CA SER A 256 13.70 -3.10 16.70
C SER A 256 12.78 -4.31 16.46
N LYS A 257 13.35 -5.52 16.55
CA LYS A 257 12.54 -6.75 16.46
C LYS A 257 11.83 -6.99 17.79
N ILE A 258 10.54 -7.26 17.71
CA ILE A 258 9.74 -7.57 18.89
C ILE A 258 9.91 -9.06 19.20
N SER A 259 10.48 -9.36 20.36
CA SER A 259 10.63 -10.75 20.83
C SER A 259 9.34 -11.23 21.46
N PHE A 260 8.89 -12.43 21.06
CA PHE A 260 7.69 -13.09 21.61
C PHE A 260 7.84 -13.61 23.06
N SER A 261 8.81 -13.13 23.80
CA SER A 261 8.92 -13.43 25.24
C SER A 261 7.83 -12.75 26.08
N ASP A 262 7.17 -11.73 25.54
CA ASP A 262 6.04 -11.09 26.21
C ASP A 262 4.81 -12.00 26.16
N SER A 263 4.31 -12.36 27.34
CA SER A 263 3.19 -13.28 27.50
C SER A 263 1.88 -12.78 26.85
N ARG A 264 1.77 -11.47 26.62
CA ARG A 264 0.61 -10.84 25.98
C ARG A 264 0.57 -11.11 24.48
N ILE A 265 1.72 -11.13 23.80
CA ILE A 265 1.81 -11.39 22.35
C ILE A 265 1.52 -12.87 22.06
N LYS A 266 1.88 -13.78 22.95
CA LYS A 266 1.58 -15.22 22.83
C LYS A 266 0.09 -15.56 22.82
N LEU A 267 -0.74 -14.67 23.36
CA LEU A 267 -2.19 -14.88 23.41
C LEU A 267 -2.88 -14.54 22.08
N THR A 268 -2.27 -13.73 21.23
CA THR A 268 -2.92 -13.23 20.00
C THR A 268 -2.60 -14.07 18.76
N ASN A 269 -1.35 -14.35 18.47
CA ASN A 269 -0.95 -15.30 17.42
C ASN A 269 0.53 -15.67 17.57
N PRO A 270 0.89 -16.88 18.02
CA PRO A 270 2.28 -17.27 18.27
C PRO A 270 3.11 -17.43 16.98
N GLN A 271 2.52 -17.38 15.82
CA GLN A 271 3.20 -17.55 14.52
C GLN A 271 3.59 -16.22 13.86
N VAL A 272 3.21 -15.07 14.42
CA VAL A 272 3.53 -13.77 13.85
C VAL A 272 4.87 -13.27 14.33
N CYS A 273 5.76 -12.99 13.40
CA CYS A 273 7.01 -12.28 13.62
C CYS A 273 6.77 -10.78 13.40
N SER A 274 7.31 -9.94 14.28
CA SER A 274 7.09 -8.48 14.17
C SER A 274 8.35 -7.66 14.44
N ALA A 275 8.42 -6.48 13.79
CA ALA A 275 9.46 -5.49 14.01
C ALA A 275 8.89 -4.09 13.92
N ILE A 276 9.45 -3.17 14.70
CA ILE A 276 9.23 -1.74 14.60
C ILE A 276 10.44 -1.13 13.90
N ILE A 277 10.16 -0.28 12.92
CA ILE A 277 11.19 0.47 12.20
C ILE A 277 10.84 1.94 12.30
N ASP A 278 11.71 2.69 12.95
CA ASP A 278 11.57 4.14 13.11
C ASP A 278 12.47 4.87 12.12
N PHE A 279 11.89 5.86 11.44
CA PHE A 279 12.57 6.72 10.49
C PHE A 279 12.54 8.15 10.98
N GLU A 280 13.68 8.80 10.92
CA GLU A 280 13.83 10.25 11.08
C GLU A 280 14.04 10.89 9.71
N VAL A 281 13.11 11.75 9.29
CA VAL A 281 13.08 12.36 7.97
C VAL A 281 13.24 13.86 8.07
N TYR A 282 14.17 14.43 7.30
CA TYR A 282 14.42 15.86 7.19
C TYR A 282 13.90 16.40 5.88
N SER A 283 13.16 17.49 5.98
CA SER A 283 12.70 18.27 4.84
C SER A 283 13.04 19.73 5.04
N PHE A 284 13.41 20.42 3.96
CA PHE A 284 13.69 21.85 3.99
C PHE A 284 12.63 22.59 3.19
N ARG A 285 12.01 23.58 3.80
CA ARG A 285 10.95 24.36 3.13
C ARG A 285 11.04 25.83 3.47
N ASN A 286 10.49 26.65 2.59
CA ASN A 286 10.30 28.06 2.92
C ASN A 286 9.19 28.18 3.99
N PRO A 287 9.32 29.07 4.97
CA PRO A 287 8.28 29.35 5.94
C PRO A 287 6.98 29.73 5.21
N ARG A 288 5.87 29.31 5.75
CA ARG A 288 4.57 29.78 5.26
C ARG A 288 4.36 31.22 5.72
N ASN A 289 4.22 32.14 4.80
CA ASN A 289 3.73 33.49 5.05
C ASN A 289 2.25 33.49 5.37
#